data_1c0e516543886af394b1d84942ac05f9
#
_entry.id   1c0e516543886af394b1d84942ac05f9
#
_cell.length_a   1.000
_cell.length_b   1.000
_cell.length_c   1.000
_cell.angle_alpha   90.00
_cell.angle_beta   90.00
_cell.angle_gamma   90.00
#
_symmetry.space_group_name_H-M   'P 1'
#
loop_
_entity.id
_entity.type
_entity.pdbx_description
1 polymer ?
#
loop_
_entity_poly.entity_id
_entity_poly.type
_entity_poly.pdbx_seq_one_letter_code
_entity_poly.pdbx_strand_id
1 'polypeptide(L)'
;MLNKFSPTQLLSMGFAFLQRFQQQRIRTFSLLFAVGLSLTLAVSACSPSASNNATQEAASPSPAASASSTTVHIGYQKASTVLYALKAKGELEKAFAASGSSVTWSEFPAGPPLLEALNAGSIDFGYTGESPPIFAQAGGVPLVYVAYDPWSPKAEAILVPKDSPIKSVAELKGKKIAFAKGSNANYLLVKALEKAGVQYSDIQRVTLTPADARAVFERKNVDAWAIWDPYLAAAEAATGARTLADATGLAPNRGYYLAAKSFVDAKPDALKIVLDQVKEVSNWAKNNPGEVAKFLSPALGIDAPVLEIAEKRREYDVLPLTDEIITKQQEVADTFYKIKLIPKEIKVKEIVWQGKVNNS
;
A
#
# COMPACT_ATOMS: atom_id res chain seq x y z
N MET A 1 -48.74 -20.04 24.01
CA MET A 1 -48.63 -18.73 24.72
C MET A 1 -47.14 -18.29 24.61
N LEU A 2 -46.83 -17.42 23.67
CA LEU A 2 -45.46 -16.87 23.46
C LEU A 2 -45.46 -15.46 24.02
N ASN A 3 -44.75 -15.26 25.14
CA ASN A 3 -44.55 -13.94 25.76
C ASN A 3 -43.66 -13.09 24.85
N LYS A 4 -44.19 -12.00 24.30
CA LYS A 4 -43.48 -10.99 23.55
C LYS A 4 -42.77 -10.04 24.53
N PHE A 5 -41.47 -10.07 24.59
CA PHE A 5 -40.66 -9.06 25.30
C PHE A 5 -40.71 -7.72 24.56
N SER A 6 -40.85 -6.61 25.27
CA SER A 6 -40.89 -5.29 24.67
C SER A 6 -39.47 -4.82 24.23
N PRO A 7 -39.35 -3.94 23.23
CA PRO A 7 -38.06 -3.46 22.74
C PRO A 7 -37.17 -2.79 23.81
N THR A 8 -37.76 -2.22 24.82
CA THR A 8 -37.08 -1.59 25.96
C THR A 8 -36.39 -2.57 26.92
N GLN A 9 -36.93 -3.80 27.03
CA GLN A 9 -36.30 -4.86 27.87
C GLN A 9 -35.09 -5.49 27.19
N LEU A 10 -35.06 -5.58 25.86
CA LEU A 10 -33.88 -6.07 25.12
C LEU A 10 -32.69 -5.08 25.17
N LEU A 11 -32.94 -3.77 25.15
CA LEU A 11 -31.90 -2.75 25.29
C LEU A 11 -31.27 -2.73 26.69
N SER A 12 -32.02 -2.96 27.74
CA SER A 12 -31.49 -2.98 29.12
C SER A 12 -30.61 -4.22 29.41
N MET A 13 -30.90 -5.36 28.79
CA MET A 13 -30.09 -6.57 28.93
C MET A 13 -28.75 -6.48 28.16
N GLY A 14 -28.72 -5.79 27.00
CA GLY A 14 -27.52 -5.56 26.25
C GLY A 14 -26.52 -4.63 26.96
N PHE A 15 -27.00 -3.60 27.64
CA PHE A 15 -26.16 -2.66 28.39
C PHE A 15 -25.54 -3.30 29.66
N ALA A 16 -26.28 -4.15 30.35
CA ALA A 16 -25.78 -4.87 31.52
C ALA A 16 -24.70 -5.91 31.17
N PHE A 17 -24.79 -6.53 29.98
CA PHE A 17 -23.80 -7.50 29.51
C PHE A 17 -22.46 -6.82 29.12
N LEU A 18 -22.52 -5.66 28.47
CA LEU A 18 -21.33 -4.86 28.10
C LEU A 18 -20.59 -4.31 29.34
N GLN A 19 -21.28 -3.86 30.37
CA GLN A 19 -20.65 -3.37 31.60
C GLN A 19 -19.93 -4.50 32.40
N ARG A 20 -20.45 -5.71 32.40
CA ARG A 20 -19.79 -6.87 33.07
C ARG A 20 -18.49 -7.29 32.35
N PHE A 21 -18.45 -7.18 31.01
CA PHE A 21 -17.24 -7.51 30.23
C PHE A 21 -16.10 -6.48 30.43
N GLN A 22 -16.44 -5.21 30.63
CA GLN A 22 -15.46 -4.15 30.88
C GLN A 22 -14.87 -4.23 32.30
N GLN A 23 -15.65 -4.60 33.30
CA GLN A 23 -15.16 -4.76 34.68
C GLN A 23 -14.26 -5.99 34.86
N GLN A 24 -14.43 -7.05 34.10
CA GLN A 24 -13.52 -8.22 34.17
C GLN A 24 -12.14 -7.94 33.57
N ARG A 25 -12.03 -7.09 32.56
CA ARG A 25 -10.71 -6.72 31.97
C ARG A 25 -9.87 -5.84 32.88
N ILE A 26 -10.46 -5.00 33.70
CA ILE A 26 -9.74 -4.11 34.62
C ILE A 26 -9.18 -4.89 35.86
N ARG A 27 -9.84 -5.95 36.29
CA ARG A 27 -9.38 -6.75 37.44
C ARG A 27 -8.20 -7.68 37.13
N THR A 28 -8.01 -8.11 35.89
CA THR A 28 -6.87 -8.97 35.50
C THR A 28 -5.57 -8.18 35.26
N PHE A 29 -5.65 -6.88 34.98
CA PHE A 29 -4.44 -6.04 34.78
C PHE A 29 -3.81 -5.53 36.09
N SER A 30 -4.56 -5.46 37.19
CA SER A 30 -4.05 -4.96 38.50
C SER A 30 -3.31 -6.02 39.33
N LEU A 31 -3.36 -7.30 38.99
CA LEU A 31 -2.71 -8.37 39.74
C LEU A 31 -1.31 -8.75 39.24
N LEU A 32 -0.85 -8.21 38.12
CA LEU A 32 0.47 -8.49 37.54
C LEU A 32 1.53 -7.42 37.82
N PHE A 33 1.19 -6.34 38.53
CA PHE A 33 2.12 -5.22 38.81
C PHE A 33 2.72 -5.23 40.24
N ALA A 34 2.38 -6.22 41.08
CA ALA A 34 2.76 -6.24 42.50
C ALA A 34 3.90 -7.21 42.87
N VAL A 35 4.55 -7.89 41.91
CA VAL A 35 5.59 -8.93 42.25
C VAL A 35 7.00 -8.59 41.75
N GLY A 36 7.23 -7.40 41.24
CA GLY A 36 8.49 -7.04 40.57
C GLY A 36 9.42 -6.05 41.30
N LEU A 37 9.31 -5.87 42.62
CA LEU A 37 10.18 -4.89 43.32
C LEU A 37 10.71 -5.43 44.65
N SER A 38 11.65 -6.33 44.59
CA SER A 38 12.59 -6.58 45.69
C SER A 38 13.67 -7.58 45.25
N LEU A 39 14.87 -7.13 45.02
CA LEU A 39 16.15 -7.74 45.36
C LEU A 39 17.28 -7.15 44.49
N THR A 40 17.95 -6.09 45.00
CA THR A 40 19.40 -5.90 44.74
C THR A 40 19.94 -4.83 45.68
N LEU A 41 20.57 -5.24 46.72
CA LEU A 41 21.54 -4.49 47.53
C LEU A 41 22.59 -5.44 48.09
N ALA A 42 23.84 -5.01 48.01
CA ALA A 42 25.10 -5.53 48.50
C ALA A 42 25.95 -6.21 47.42
N VAL A 43 27.19 -5.80 47.16
CA VAL A 43 28.30 -5.55 48.06
C VAL A 43 29.33 -4.64 47.40
N SER A 44 29.83 -3.67 48.19
CA SER A 44 31.01 -2.85 47.93
C SER A 44 32.29 -3.48 48.49
N ALA A 45 33.45 -2.93 48.02
CA ALA A 45 34.79 -2.95 48.62
C ALA A 45 35.71 -4.07 48.11
N CYS A 46 36.92 -3.80 47.63
CA CYS A 46 38.06 -3.02 48.08
C CYS A 46 39.16 -2.98 47.02
N SER A 47 39.81 -1.85 46.85
CA SER A 47 41.18 -1.70 46.38
C SER A 47 42.12 -1.70 47.58
N PRO A 48 43.48 -1.64 47.50
CA PRO A 48 44.38 -1.48 46.34
C PRO A 48 45.68 -2.36 46.41
N SER A 49 46.48 -2.43 45.40
CA SER A 49 47.95 -2.21 45.50
C SER A 49 48.64 -2.20 44.15
N ALA A 50 49.51 -1.25 44.02
CA ALA A 50 50.38 -0.97 42.91
C ALA A 50 51.52 -1.99 42.76
N SER A 51 51.92 -2.26 41.50
CA SER A 51 53.33 -2.45 41.14
C SER A 51 53.55 -2.25 39.67
N ASN A 52 54.49 -1.36 39.37
CA ASN A 52 55.06 -1.05 38.06
C ASN A 52 55.63 -2.28 37.35
N ASN A 53 55.42 -2.41 36.05
CA ASN A 53 56.54 -2.51 35.12
C ASN A 53 56.12 -2.34 33.65
N ALA A 54 57.06 -1.79 32.94
CA ALA A 54 57.14 -1.19 31.64
C ALA A 54 56.69 -2.02 30.42
N THR A 55 56.16 -1.29 29.44
CA THR A 55 56.46 -1.34 27.96
C THR A 55 56.10 -2.61 27.22
N GLN A 56 54.98 -2.54 26.48
CA GLN A 56 54.92 -2.95 25.07
C GLN A 56 53.72 -2.28 24.39
N GLU A 57 53.97 -1.37 23.53
CA GLU A 57 53.00 -0.75 22.60
C GLU A 57 52.54 -1.84 21.63
N ALA A 58 51.39 -2.44 21.91
CA ALA A 58 50.66 -3.23 20.95
C ALA A 58 49.56 -2.33 20.38
N ALA A 59 49.68 -2.00 19.10
CA ALA A 59 48.68 -1.29 18.33
C ALA A 59 47.31 -1.99 18.52
N SER A 60 46.39 -1.33 19.23
CA SER A 60 45.01 -1.74 19.26
C SER A 60 44.43 -1.66 17.84
N PRO A 61 43.79 -2.72 17.32
CA PRO A 61 43.05 -2.60 16.10
C PRO A 61 41.93 -1.60 16.35
N SER A 62 41.88 -0.57 15.51
CA SER A 62 40.77 0.38 15.45
C SER A 62 39.46 -0.41 15.41
N PRO A 63 38.45 -0.11 16.25
CA PRO A 63 37.19 -0.82 16.17
C PRO A 63 36.62 -0.56 14.77
N ALA A 64 36.51 -1.63 13.98
CA ALA A 64 35.72 -1.60 12.76
C ALA A 64 34.36 -1.01 13.14
N ALA A 65 33.96 0.05 12.46
CA ALA A 65 32.67 0.69 12.66
C ALA A 65 31.59 -0.41 12.59
N SER A 66 31.00 -0.73 13.72
CA SER A 66 29.88 -1.65 13.78
C SER A 66 28.80 -1.06 12.88
N ALA A 67 28.59 -1.64 11.73
CA ALA A 67 27.47 -1.30 10.87
C ALA A 67 26.21 -1.46 11.75
N SER A 68 25.55 -0.35 12.06
CA SER A 68 24.33 -0.38 12.88
C SER A 68 23.28 -1.20 12.13
N SER A 69 22.90 -2.33 12.72
CA SER A 69 21.85 -3.19 12.15
C SER A 69 20.58 -2.36 11.96
N THR A 70 20.03 -2.39 10.76
CA THR A 70 18.83 -1.64 10.40
C THR A 70 17.71 -2.61 10.05
N THR A 71 16.50 -2.38 10.59
CA THR A 71 15.32 -3.03 10.06
C THR A 71 14.64 -2.08 9.06
N VAL A 72 14.30 -2.60 7.89
CA VAL A 72 13.53 -1.89 6.86
C VAL A 72 12.13 -2.48 6.80
N HIS A 73 11.12 -1.62 6.93
CA HIS A 73 9.71 -2.02 6.97
C HIS A 73 9.06 -1.75 5.62
N ILE A 74 8.69 -2.81 4.90
CA ILE A 74 8.10 -2.72 3.55
C ILE A 74 6.59 -2.94 3.61
N GLY A 75 5.84 -1.97 3.06
CA GLY A 75 4.41 -2.12 2.81
C GLY A 75 4.15 -2.63 1.39
N TYR A 76 3.30 -3.64 1.23
CA TYR A 76 2.91 -4.13 -0.08
C TYR A 76 1.41 -4.39 -0.18
N GLN A 77 0.89 -4.31 -1.39
CA GLN A 77 -0.47 -4.74 -1.68
C GLN A 77 -0.43 -6.18 -2.22
N LYS A 78 -1.37 -7.03 -1.83
CA LYS A 78 -1.45 -8.42 -2.29
C LYS A 78 -1.43 -8.52 -3.82
N ALA A 79 -2.07 -7.57 -4.50
CA ALA A 79 -2.10 -7.46 -5.96
C ALA A 79 -0.89 -6.73 -6.56
N SER A 80 0.11 -6.33 -5.78
CA SER A 80 1.35 -5.71 -6.27
C SER A 80 2.35 -6.80 -6.65
N THR A 81 2.41 -7.15 -7.92
CA THR A 81 3.25 -8.23 -8.47
C THR A 81 4.69 -8.15 -8.00
N VAL A 82 5.34 -7.00 -8.18
CA VAL A 82 6.78 -6.85 -7.94
C VAL A 82 7.12 -7.02 -6.46
N LEU A 83 6.45 -6.27 -5.56
CA LEU A 83 6.75 -6.35 -4.12
C LEU A 83 6.32 -7.69 -3.51
N TYR A 84 5.22 -8.27 -4.01
CA TYR A 84 4.83 -9.61 -3.58
C TYR A 84 5.89 -10.66 -3.98
N ALA A 85 6.37 -10.62 -5.22
CA ALA A 85 7.40 -11.54 -5.71
C ALA A 85 8.74 -11.33 -4.98
N LEU A 86 9.13 -10.08 -4.74
CA LEU A 86 10.34 -9.75 -3.99
C LEU A 86 10.31 -10.37 -2.59
N LYS A 87 9.20 -10.20 -1.87
CA LYS A 87 8.98 -10.82 -0.56
C LYS A 87 9.07 -12.35 -0.63
N ALA A 88 8.33 -12.95 -1.55
CA ALA A 88 8.21 -14.41 -1.60
C ALA A 88 9.51 -15.11 -2.06
N LYS A 89 10.37 -14.43 -2.82
CA LYS A 89 11.69 -14.92 -3.21
C LYS A 89 12.76 -14.71 -2.12
N GLY A 90 12.51 -13.85 -1.13
CA GLY A 90 13.45 -13.54 -0.05
C GLY A 90 14.73 -12.85 -0.54
N GLU A 91 14.71 -12.20 -1.70
CA GLU A 91 15.91 -11.58 -2.29
C GLU A 91 16.32 -10.32 -1.52
N LEU A 92 15.36 -9.57 -1.00
CA LEU A 92 15.63 -8.38 -0.21
C LEU A 92 16.26 -8.73 1.13
N GLU A 93 15.79 -9.80 1.79
CA GLU A 93 16.37 -10.33 3.01
C GLU A 93 17.83 -10.77 2.82
N LYS A 94 18.12 -11.45 1.70
CA LYS A 94 19.49 -11.85 1.34
C LYS A 94 20.38 -10.64 1.10
N ALA A 95 19.89 -9.63 0.38
CA ALA A 95 20.64 -8.40 0.10
C ALA A 95 20.98 -7.63 1.39
N PHE A 96 20.10 -7.62 2.39
CA PHE A 96 20.34 -6.96 3.67
C PHE A 96 21.15 -7.79 4.66
N ALA A 97 21.17 -9.11 4.55
CA ALA A 97 21.90 -9.99 5.46
C ALA A 97 23.39 -9.68 5.54
N ALA A 98 24.02 -9.28 4.42
CA ALA A 98 25.44 -8.93 4.37
C ALA A 98 25.80 -7.71 5.26
N SER A 99 24.84 -6.80 5.52
CA SER A 99 24.99 -5.64 6.39
C SER A 99 24.50 -5.88 7.83
N GLY A 100 24.07 -7.10 8.16
CA GLY A 100 23.42 -7.42 9.45
C GLY A 100 22.07 -6.75 9.62
N SER A 101 21.47 -6.24 8.54
CA SER A 101 20.16 -5.60 8.53
C SER A 101 19.04 -6.62 8.26
N SER A 102 17.80 -6.26 8.53
CA SER A 102 16.62 -7.13 8.37
C SER A 102 15.50 -6.41 7.65
N VAL A 103 14.53 -7.20 7.17
CA VAL A 103 13.35 -6.70 6.46
C VAL A 103 12.09 -7.24 7.13
N THR A 104 11.07 -6.41 7.22
CA THR A 104 9.72 -6.83 7.62
C THR A 104 8.71 -6.41 6.56
N TRP A 105 7.63 -7.17 6.44
CA TRP A 105 6.61 -6.98 5.40
C TRP A 105 5.23 -6.83 6.01
N SER A 106 4.49 -5.81 5.56
CA SER A 106 3.09 -5.59 5.94
C SER A 106 2.20 -5.56 4.70
N GLU A 107 1.12 -6.34 4.72
CA GLU A 107 0.16 -6.43 3.62
C GLU A 107 -0.99 -5.44 3.79
N PHE A 108 -1.38 -4.78 2.70
CA PHE A 108 -2.48 -3.82 2.66
C PHE A 108 -3.46 -4.12 1.51
N PRO A 109 -4.77 -3.84 1.70
CA PRO A 109 -5.78 -4.12 0.67
C PRO A 109 -5.72 -3.14 -0.51
N ALA A 110 -5.16 -1.93 -0.32
CA ALA A 110 -5.05 -0.87 -1.32
C ALA A 110 -4.01 0.18 -0.93
N GLY A 111 -3.73 1.14 -1.84
CA GLY A 111 -2.75 2.20 -1.60
C GLY A 111 -3.06 3.15 -0.43
N PRO A 112 -4.30 3.66 -0.26
CA PRO A 112 -4.58 4.58 0.83
C PRO A 112 -4.24 4.03 2.23
N PRO A 113 -4.68 2.84 2.68
CA PRO A 113 -4.28 2.30 3.98
C PRO A 113 -2.78 2.00 4.09
N LEU A 114 -2.09 1.71 2.98
CA LEU A 114 -0.63 1.58 2.99
C LEU A 114 0.04 2.92 3.35
N LEU A 115 -0.43 4.03 2.80
CA LEU A 115 0.13 5.35 3.09
C LEU A 115 -0.28 5.88 4.48
N GLU A 116 -1.40 5.44 5.04
CA GLU A 116 -1.72 5.66 6.45
C GLU A 116 -0.70 4.96 7.37
N ALA A 117 -0.29 3.72 7.05
CA ALA A 117 0.75 3.01 7.79
C ALA A 117 2.13 3.67 7.64
N LEU A 118 2.44 4.22 6.46
CA LEU A 118 3.66 5.01 6.24
C LEU A 118 3.65 6.28 7.09
N ASN A 119 2.52 6.99 7.17
CA ASN A 119 2.34 8.16 8.03
C ASN A 119 2.51 7.82 9.52
N ALA A 120 2.06 6.66 9.94
CA ALA A 120 2.20 6.17 11.31
C ALA A 120 3.62 5.66 11.64
N GLY A 121 4.55 5.65 10.67
CA GLY A 121 5.90 5.11 10.84
C GLY A 121 5.96 3.59 10.96
N SER A 122 4.88 2.90 10.58
CA SER A 122 4.81 1.42 10.61
C SER A 122 5.49 0.77 9.41
N ILE A 123 5.68 1.53 8.33
CA ILE A 123 6.45 1.13 7.15
C ILE A 123 7.34 2.28 6.68
N ASP A 124 8.47 1.93 6.06
CA ASP A 124 9.46 2.86 5.52
C ASP A 124 9.32 3.07 4.01
N PHE A 125 8.85 2.05 3.31
CA PHE A 125 8.79 2.00 1.85
C PHE A 125 7.56 1.22 1.38
N GLY A 126 7.02 1.62 0.22
CA GLY A 126 5.90 0.91 -0.41
C GLY A 126 5.64 1.37 -1.83
N TYR A 127 4.67 0.71 -2.46
CA TYR A 127 4.22 0.98 -3.83
C TYR A 127 2.72 1.21 -3.86
N THR A 128 2.31 2.28 -4.55
CA THR A 128 0.90 2.56 -4.82
C THR A 128 0.72 3.09 -6.24
N GLY A 129 -0.50 3.18 -6.72
CA GLY A 129 -0.80 3.92 -7.93
C GLY A 129 -0.64 5.45 -7.77
N GLU A 130 -0.99 6.22 -8.81
CA GLU A 130 -0.80 7.67 -8.85
C GLU A 130 -1.68 8.46 -7.88
N SER A 131 -2.86 7.96 -7.55
CA SER A 131 -3.83 8.73 -6.76
C SER A 131 -3.56 8.73 -5.25
N PRO A 132 -3.23 7.62 -4.58
CA PRO A 132 -3.04 7.58 -3.13
C PRO A 132 -2.04 8.61 -2.59
N PRO A 133 -0.86 8.83 -3.21
CA PRO A 133 0.11 9.81 -2.69
C PRO A 133 -0.38 11.26 -2.78
N ILE A 134 -1.29 11.58 -3.70
CA ILE A 134 -1.92 12.90 -3.79
C ILE A 134 -2.76 13.19 -2.53
N PHE A 135 -3.58 12.21 -2.10
CA PHE A 135 -4.37 12.33 -0.88
C PHE A 135 -3.49 12.37 0.37
N ALA A 136 -2.44 11.56 0.40
CA ALA A 136 -1.49 11.52 1.51
C ALA A 136 -0.74 12.86 1.65
N GLN A 137 -0.22 13.43 0.56
CA GLN A 137 0.44 14.73 0.56
C GLN A 137 -0.53 15.85 0.98
N ALA A 138 -1.76 15.86 0.48
CA ALA A 138 -2.79 16.81 0.89
C ALA A 138 -3.12 16.69 2.38
N GLY A 139 -3.03 15.49 2.95
CA GLY A 139 -3.15 15.17 4.37
C GLY A 139 -1.90 15.53 5.20
N GLY A 140 -0.78 15.92 4.56
CA GLY A 140 0.46 16.29 5.26
C GLY A 140 1.36 15.10 5.63
N VAL A 141 1.17 13.94 5.01
CA VAL A 141 2.02 12.76 5.24
C VAL A 141 3.46 13.06 4.78
N PRO A 142 4.47 12.81 5.62
CA PRO A 142 5.87 13.08 5.29
C PRO A 142 6.46 11.96 4.42
N LEU A 143 6.00 11.86 3.18
CA LEU A 143 6.47 10.90 2.19
C LEU A 143 7.24 11.59 1.06
N VAL A 144 8.00 10.80 0.31
CA VAL A 144 8.66 11.22 -0.94
C VAL A 144 8.45 10.20 -2.04
N TYR A 145 8.34 10.69 -3.28
CA TYR A 145 8.42 9.87 -4.48
C TYR A 145 9.87 9.53 -4.76
N VAL A 146 10.20 8.24 -4.91
CA VAL A 146 11.58 7.79 -5.15
C VAL A 146 11.79 7.16 -6.52
N ALA A 147 10.75 6.56 -7.10
CA ALA A 147 10.75 6.03 -8.48
C ALA A 147 9.31 5.85 -8.97
N TYR A 148 9.16 5.50 -10.26
CA TYR A 148 7.85 5.16 -10.83
C TYR A 148 7.97 3.99 -11.82
N ASP A 149 6.83 3.36 -12.13
CA ASP A 149 6.71 2.39 -13.22
C ASP A 149 5.99 3.00 -14.45
N PRO A 150 6.14 2.40 -15.65
CA PRO A 150 5.49 2.88 -16.87
C PRO A 150 3.95 2.85 -16.81
N TRP A 151 3.32 3.39 -17.84
CA TRP A 151 1.87 3.42 -17.99
C TRP A 151 1.30 2.03 -18.28
N SER A 152 0.22 1.69 -17.58
CA SER A 152 -0.51 0.44 -17.79
C SER A 152 -2.01 0.70 -17.96
N PRO A 153 -2.45 1.53 -18.91
CA PRO A 153 -3.84 2.00 -18.98
C PRO A 153 -4.85 0.89 -19.22
N LYS A 154 -4.45 -0.22 -19.84
CA LYS A 154 -5.31 -1.40 -20.05
C LYS A 154 -5.50 -2.26 -18.81
N ALA A 155 -4.67 -2.06 -17.78
CA ALA A 155 -4.75 -2.79 -16.53
C ALA A 155 -5.74 -2.18 -15.52
N GLU A 156 -6.58 -1.24 -15.97
CA GLU A 156 -7.60 -0.58 -15.17
C GLU A 156 -8.82 -0.25 -16.00
N ALA A 157 -10.03 -0.51 -15.47
CA ALA A 157 -11.27 -0.30 -16.22
C ALA A 157 -12.47 -0.03 -15.32
N ILE A 158 -13.54 0.49 -15.94
CA ILE A 158 -14.89 0.53 -15.42
C ILE A 158 -15.64 -0.66 -16.02
N LEU A 159 -16.04 -1.60 -15.17
CA LEU A 159 -16.79 -2.79 -15.53
C LEU A 159 -18.29 -2.59 -15.33
N VAL A 160 -19.08 -3.24 -16.19
CA VAL A 160 -20.51 -3.44 -15.99
C VAL A 160 -20.84 -4.94 -16.10
N PRO A 161 -21.91 -5.44 -15.45
CA PRO A 161 -22.34 -6.82 -15.62
C PRO A 161 -22.55 -7.20 -17.10
N LYS A 162 -22.35 -8.47 -17.44
CA LYS A 162 -22.47 -9.00 -18.82
C LYS A 162 -23.78 -8.58 -19.51
N ASP A 163 -24.86 -8.64 -18.80
CA ASP A 163 -26.24 -8.39 -19.25
C ASP A 163 -26.72 -6.95 -18.93
N SER A 164 -25.81 -6.08 -18.46
CA SER A 164 -26.14 -4.68 -18.17
C SER A 164 -26.64 -3.96 -19.42
N PRO A 165 -27.75 -3.17 -19.35
CA PRO A 165 -28.20 -2.33 -20.42
C PRO A 165 -27.25 -1.13 -20.68
N ILE A 166 -26.39 -0.80 -19.73
CA ILE A 166 -25.43 0.32 -19.81
C ILE A 166 -24.44 0.08 -20.95
N LYS A 167 -24.36 0.97 -21.92
CA LYS A 167 -23.51 0.88 -23.09
C LYS A 167 -22.43 1.97 -23.15
N SER A 168 -22.61 3.06 -22.40
CA SER A 168 -21.70 4.20 -22.37
C SER A 168 -21.51 4.77 -20.97
N VAL A 169 -20.41 5.50 -20.76
CA VAL A 169 -20.13 6.17 -19.49
C VAL A 169 -21.19 7.22 -19.16
N ALA A 170 -21.80 7.85 -20.16
CA ALA A 170 -22.89 8.82 -19.95
C ALA A 170 -24.10 8.22 -19.23
N GLU A 171 -24.36 6.93 -19.43
CA GLU A 171 -25.47 6.20 -18.80
C GLU A 171 -25.19 5.84 -17.33
N LEU A 172 -24.01 6.13 -16.81
CA LEU A 172 -23.67 5.97 -15.39
C LEU A 172 -24.31 7.03 -14.51
N LYS A 173 -24.94 8.07 -15.08
CA LYS A 173 -25.69 9.07 -14.32
C LYS A 173 -26.80 8.41 -13.49
N GLY A 174 -26.82 8.70 -12.18
CA GLY A 174 -27.75 8.11 -11.21
C GLY A 174 -27.45 6.65 -10.79
N LYS A 175 -26.42 6.00 -11.35
CA LYS A 175 -26.08 4.60 -11.10
C LYS A 175 -25.20 4.43 -9.88
N LYS A 176 -25.27 3.22 -9.28
CA LYS A 176 -24.41 2.80 -8.15
C LYS A 176 -23.08 2.28 -8.70
N ILE A 177 -21.99 2.94 -8.36
CA ILE A 177 -20.65 2.58 -8.84
C ILE A 177 -19.75 2.25 -7.65
N ALA A 178 -19.23 1.00 -7.63
CA ALA A 178 -18.25 0.57 -6.66
C ALA A 178 -16.84 1.01 -7.06
N PHE A 179 -16.03 1.44 -6.12
CA PHE A 179 -14.60 1.74 -6.29
C PHE A 179 -13.92 1.95 -4.93
N ALA A 180 -12.59 1.85 -4.90
CA ALA A 180 -11.80 2.22 -3.73
C ALA A 180 -11.55 3.75 -3.72
N LYS A 181 -12.01 4.45 -2.68
CA LYS A 181 -11.83 5.90 -2.54
C LYS A 181 -10.34 6.26 -2.51
N GLY A 182 -9.95 7.28 -3.30
CA GLY A 182 -8.58 7.76 -3.36
C GLY A 182 -7.60 6.84 -4.11
N SER A 183 -8.10 5.80 -4.80
CA SER A 183 -7.31 4.92 -5.66
C SER A 183 -7.24 5.44 -7.11
N ASN A 184 -6.41 4.79 -7.94
CA ASN A 184 -6.37 5.04 -9.39
C ASN A 184 -7.75 4.86 -10.02
N ALA A 185 -8.49 3.80 -9.66
CA ALA A 185 -9.84 3.57 -10.16
C ALA A 185 -10.81 4.72 -9.83
N ASN A 186 -10.59 5.44 -8.72
CA ASN A 186 -11.31 6.66 -8.44
C ASN A 186 -10.93 7.78 -9.44
N TYR A 187 -9.66 7.90 -9.82
CA TYR A 187 -9.21 8.87 -10.80
C TYR A 187 -9.73 8.54 -12.20
N LEU A 188 -9.60 7.27 -12.64
CA LEU A 188 -10.19 6.81 -13.90
C LEU A 188 -11.68 7.14 -13.97
N LEU A 189 -12.44 6.83 -12.91
CA LEU A 189 -13.88 7.12 -12.85
C LEU A 189 -14.16 8.61 -13.02
N VAL A 190 -13.42 9.49 -12.34
CA VAL A 190 -13.53 10.94 -12.47
C VAL A 190 -13.27 11.38 -13.92
N LYS A 191 -12.18 10.91 -14.53
CA LYS A 191 -11.81 11.27 -15.90
C LYS A 191 -12.78 10.75 -16.95
N ALA A 192 -13.28 9.53 -16.76
CA ALA A 192 -14.30 8.95 -17.66
C ALA A 192 -15.62 9.72 -17.60
N LEU A 193 -16.09 10.07 -16.40
CA LEU A 193 -17.29 10.87 -16.21
C LEU A 193 -17.13 12.29 -16.78
N GLU A 194 -15.99 12.95 -16.52
CA GLU A 194 -15.69 14.29 -17.08
C GLU A 194 -15.75 14.27 -18.61
N LYS A 195 -15.12 13.28 -19.26
CA LYS A 195 -15.15 13.12 -20.71
C LYS A 195 -16.55 12.87 -21.27
N ALA A 196 -17.40 12.20 -20.49
CA ALA A 196 -18.80 11.90 -20.85
C ALA A 196 -19.78 13.04 -20.49
N GLY A 197 -19.32 14.15 -19.92
CA GLY A 197 -20.18 15.27 -19.50
C GLY A 197 -21.03 14.98 -18.26
N VAL A 198 -20.69 13.95 -17.46
CA VAL A 198 -21.38 13.57 -16.24
C VAL A 198 -20.62 14.12 -15.03
N GLN A 199 -21.31 14.78 -14.11
CA GLN A 199 -20.69 15.26 -12.87
C GLN A 199 -20.41 14.09 -11.92
N TYR A 200 -19.28 14.16 -11.18
CA TYR A 200 -18.97 13.14 -10.16
C TYR A 200 -20.02 13.07 -9.03
N SER A 201 -20.79 14.15 -8.82
CA SER A 201 -21.93 14.18 -7.91
C SER A 201 -23.17 13.49 -8.45
N ASP A 202 -23.25 13.25 -9.75
CA ASP A 202 -24.45 12.67 -10.40
C ASP A 202 -24.51 11.13 -10.26
N ILE A 203 -23.47 10.49 -9.71
CA ILE A 203 -23.44 9.05 -9.47
C ILE A 203 -23.64 8.71 -8.00
N GLN A 204 -24.14 7.50 -7.72
CA GLN A 204 -24.21 6.93 -6.39
C GLN A 204 -22.89 6.20 -6.09
N ARG A 205 -22.04 6.80 -5.26
CA ARG A 205 -20.70 6.31 -4.94
C ARG A 205 -20.76 5.24 -3.85
N VAL A 206 -20.28 4.04 -4.16
CA VAL A 206 -20.17 2.90 -3.24
C VAL A 206 -18.68 2.65 -2.99
N THR A 207 -18.15 3.20 -1.90
CA THR A 207 -16.71 3.12 -1.60
C THR A 207 -16.40 1.88 -0.78
N LEU A 208 -15.66 0.95 -1.37
CA LEU A 208 -15.36 -0.37 -0.81
C LEU A 208 -13.90 -0.75 -1.10
N THR A 209 -13.37 -1.71 -0.33
CA THR A 209 -12.12 -2.40 -0.70
C THR A 209 -12.31 -3.20 -1.98
N PRO A 210 -11.25 -3.55 -2.73
CA PRO A 210 -11.39 -4.37 -3.93
C PRO A 210 -12.13 -5.69 -3.71
N ALA A 211 -11.87 -6.39 -2.61
CA ALA A 211 -12.51 -7.67 -2.28
C ALA A 211 -14.02 -7.50 -2.00
N ASP A 212 -14.40 -6.49 -1.22
CA ASP A 212 -15.81 -6.20 -0.91
C ASP A 212 -16.55 -5.72 -2.17
N ALA A 213 -15.89 -4.86 -2.97
CA ALA A 213 -16.43 -4.37 -4.23
C ALA A 213 -16.70 -5.52 -5.22
N ARG A 214 -15.79 -6.50 -5.30
CA ARG A 214 -15.99 -7.73 -6.09
C ARG A 214 -17.26 -8.46 -5.65
N ALA A 215 -17.42 -8.68 -4.34
CA ALA A 215 -18.56 -9.43 -3.81
C ALA A 215 -19.90 -8.73 -4.11
N VAL A 216 -19.99 -7.40 -4.02
CA VAL A 216 -21.23 -6.67 -4.34
C VAL A 216 -21.48 -6.58 -5.85
N PHE A 217 -20.43 -6.52 -6.67
CA PHE A 217 -20.53 -6.50 -8.12
C PHE A 217 -21.03 -7.85 -8.66
N GLU A 218 -20.45 -8.95 -8.22
CA GLU A 218 -20.85 -10.32 -8.61
C GLU A 218 -22.31 -10.62 -8.25
N ARG A 219 -22.82 -10.04 -7.14
CA ARG A 219 -24.22 -10.11 -6.72
C ARG A 219 -25.14 -9.12 -7.43
N LYS A 220 -24.62 -8.31 -8.35
CA LYS A 220 -25.34 -7.23 -9.07
C LYS A 220 -25.97 -6.19 -8.13
N ASN A 221 -25.37 -5.94 -6.97
CA ASN A 221 -25.83 -4.93 -6.02
C ASN A 221 -25.33 -3.51 -6.37
N VAL A 222 -24.45 -3.41 -7.36
CA VAL A 222 -23.97 -2.18 -7.98
C VAL A 222 -24.07 -2.29 -9.49
N ASP A 223 -24.24 -1.16 -10.16
CA ASP A 223 -24.40 -1.10 -11.62
C ASP A 223 -23.08 -1.17 -12.40
N ALA A 224 -22.00 -0.66 -11.77
CA ALA A 224 -20.65 -0.66 -12.34
C ALA A 224 -19.58 -0.79 -11.24
N TRP A 225 -18.38 -1.16 -11.64
CA TRP A 225 -17.22 -1.26 -10.76
C TRP A 225 -15.96 -0.73 -11.46
N ALA A 226 -15.35 0.31 -10.90
CA ALA A 226 -14.05 0.78 -11.35
C ALA A 226 -12.95 0.07 -10.55
N ILE A 227 -12.04 -0.63 -11.27
CA ILE A 227 -11.07 -1.55 -10.68
C ILE A 227 -9.85 -1.77 -11.59
N TRP A 228 -8.77 -2.25 -10.99
CA TRP A 228 -7.50 -2.60 -11.63
C TRP A 228 -7.21 -4.10 -11.58
N ASP A 229 -6.25 -4.53 -12.42
CA ASP A 229 -5.77 -5.92 -12.43
C ASP A 229 -5.01 -6.28 -11.12
N PRO A 230 -5.13 -7.53 -10.65
CA PRO A 230 -5.75 -8.68 -11.33
C PRO A 230 -7.26 -8.83 -11.10
N TYR A 231 -7.86 -7.96 -10.30
CA TYR A 231 -9.30 -8.03 -10.01
C TYR A 231 -10.16 -7.80 -11.26
N LEU A 232 -9.68 -6.94 -12.17
CA LEU A 232 -10.31 -6.69 -13.48
C LEU A 232 -10.42 -8.00 -14.28
N ALA A 233 -9.30 -8.66 -14.55
CA ALA A 233 -9.27 -9.92 -15.30
C ALA A 233 -10.05 -11.03 -14.59
N ALA A 234 -9.98 -11.10 -13.26
CA ALA A 234 -10.73 -12.07 -12.47
C ALA A 234 -12.25 -11.87 -12.58
N ALA A 235 -12.74 -10.61 -12.57
CA ALA A 235 -14.15 -10.32 -12.74
C ALA A 235 -14.64 -10.63 -14.16
N GLU A 236 -13.86 -10.28 -15.18
CA GLU A 236 -14.15 -10.61 -16.58
C GLU A 236 -14.28 -12.13 -16.75
N ALA A 237 -13.32 -12.90 -16.23
CA ALA A 237 -13.31 -14.36 -16.34
C ALA A 237 -14.47 -15.01 -15.56
N ALA A 238 -14.71 -14.58 -14.32
CA ALA A 238 -15.70 -15.22 -13.45
C ALA A 238 -17.16 -14.90 -13.82
N THR A 239 -17.45 -13.68 -14.31
CA THR A 239 -18.82 -13.21 -14.51
C THR A 239 -19.16 -12.85 -15.96
N GLY A 240 -18.17 -12.84 -16.86
CA GLY A 240 -18.31 -12.32 -18.21
C GLY A 240 -18.59 -10.81 -18.21
N ALA A 241 -18.18 -10.08 -17.16
CA ALA A 241 -18.31 -8.63 -17.08
C ALA A 241 -17.73 -7.96 -18.32
N ARG A 242 -18.34 -6.83 -18.73
CA ARG A 242 -17.89 -6.07 -19.89
C ARG A 242 -17.14 -4.83 -19.44
N THR A 243 -16.01 -4.57 -20.08
CA THR A 243 -15.34 -3.28 -19.96
C THR A 243 -16.19 -2.19 -20.66
N LEU A 244 -16.62 -1.20 -19.89
CA LEU A 244 -17.32 -0.02 -20.37
C LEU A 244 -16.33 1.03 -20.89
N ALA A 245 -15.25 1.23 -20.15
CA ALA A 245 -14.11 2.06 -20.51
C ALA A 245 -12.86 1.56 -19.76
N ASP A 246 -11.71 1.50 -20.41
CA ASP A 246 -10.41 1.37 -19.76
C ASP A 246 -9.75 2.75 -19.57
N ALA A 247 -8.54 2.78 -19.02
CA ALA A 247 -7.84 4.04 -18.77
C ALA A 247 -7.17 4.64 -20.03
N THR A 248 -7.25 4.00 -21.18
CA THR A 248 -6.63 4.48 -22.43
C THR A 248 -7.15 5.87 -22.82
N GLY A 249 -6.25 6.85 -22.86
CA GLY A 249 -6.60 8.24 -23.19
C GLY A 249 -7.43 8.95 -22.10
N LEU A 250 -7.50 8.39 -20.89
CA LEU A 250 -8.20 8.94 -19.72
C LEU A 250 -7.27 9.14 -18.53
N ALA A 251 -6.56 8.08 -18.14
CA ALA A 251 -5.67 8.06 -16.99
C ALA A 251 -4.41 7.25 -17.32
N PRO A 252 -3.25 7.59 -16.74
CA PRO A 252 -2.01 6.85 -16.99
C PRO A 252 -2.04 5.44 -16.37
N ASN A 253 -2.76 5.24 -15.29
CA ASN A 253 -2.66 4.06 -14.45
C ASN A 253 -1.20 3.68 -14.20
N ARG A 254 -0.49 4.63 -13.61
CA ARG A 254 0.94 4.51 -13.26
C ARG A 254 1.09 4.19 -11.80
N GLY A 255 2.15 3.48 -11.44
CA GLY A 255 2.54 3.27 -10.08
C GLY A 255 3.75 4.12 -9.66
N TYR A 256 3.85 4.35 -8.37
CA TYR A 256 4.97 5.05 -7.74
C TYR A 256 5.51 4.25 -6.58
N TYR A 257 6.83 4.20 -6.50
CA TYR A 257 7.56 3.76 -5.32
C TYR A 257 7.73 4.97 -4.41
N LEU A 258 7.32 4.79 -3.15
CA LEU A 258 7.21 5.84 -2.15
C LEU A 258 7.98 5.44 -0.90
N ALA A 259 8.57 6.41 -0.23
CA ALA A 259 9.26 6.16 1.02
C ALA A 259 8.93 7.23 2.06
N ALA A 260 9.05 6.90 3.33
CA ALA A 260 9.02 7.87 4.41
C ALA A 260 10.20 8.83 4.27
N LYS A 261 9.96 10.15 4.42
CA LYS A 261 11.03 11.14 4.33
C LYS A 261 12.17 10.87 5.32
N SER A 262 11.82 10.49 6.54
CA SER A 262 12.81 10.13 7.57
C SER A 262 13.68 8.94 7.19
N PHE A 263 13.13 7.96 6.47
CA PHE A 263 13.87 6.79 6.00
C PHE A 263 14.91 7.18 4.94
N VAL A 264 14.51 7.95 3.93
CA VAL A 264 15.43 8.34 2.85
C VAL A 264 16.53 9.29 3.33
N ASP A 265 16.22 10.15 4.31
CA ASP A 265 17.19 11.08 4.91
C ASP A 265 18.23 10.33 5.78
N ALA A 266 17.79 9.32 6.53
CA ALA A 266 18.64 8.59 7.46
C ALA A 266 19.38 7.39 6.85
N LYS A 267 18.80 6.78 5.80
CA LYS A 267 19.25 5.47 5.28
C LYS A 267 19.21 5.41 3.74
N PRO A 268 19.85 6.35 3.03
CA PRO A 268 19.81 6.39 1.56
C PRO A 268 20.40 5.13 0.90
N ASP A 269 21.43 4.50 1.51
CA ASP A 269 21.99 3.25 1.01
C ASP A 269 21.03 2.07 1.11
N ALA A 270 20.23 2.02 2.19
CA ALA A 270 19.17 1.01 2.32
C ALA A 270 18.09 1.21 1.25
N LEU A 271 17.69 2.45 0.96
CA LEU A 271 16.78 2.74 -0.14
C LEU A 271 17.34 2.26 -1.49
N LYS A 272 18.64 2.48 -1.74
CA LYS A 272 19.30 2.00 -2.96
C LYS A 272 19.18 0.49 -3.10
N ILE A 273 19.50 -0.27 -2.05
CA ILE A 273 19.36 -1.73 -2.04
C ILE A 273 17.93 -2.15 -2.37
N VAL A 274 16.93 -1.50 -1.74
CA VAL A 274 15.52 -1.78 -2.02
C VAL A 274 15.19 -1.55 -3.49
N LEU A 275 15.58 -0.40 -4.05
CA LEU A 275 15.27 -0.05 -5.45
C LEU A 275 15.98 -0.97 -6.45
N ASP A 276 17.23 -1.37 -6.18
CA ASP A 276 17.99 -2.30 -7.02
C ASP A 276 17.27 -3.67 -7.06
N GLN A 277 16.86 -4.21 -5.92
CA GLN A 277 16.13 -5.48 -5.84
C GLN A 277 14.73 -5.39 -6.48
N VAL A 278 14.03 -4.27 -6.30
CA VAL A 278 12.75 -4.01 -6.97
C VAL A 278 12.94 -4.00 -8.49
N LYS A 279 14.03 -3.38 -9.01
CA LYS A 279 14.34 -3.34 -10.44
C LYS A 279 14.62 -4.72 -11.03
N GLU A 280 15.37 -5.56 -10.32
CA GLU A 280 15.62 -6.95 -10.75
C GLU A 280 14.34 -7.75 -10.89
N VAL A 281 13.45 -7.67 -9.87
CA VAL A 281 12.16 -8.37 -9.91
C VAL A 281 11.22 -7.77 -10.96
N SER A 282 11.24 -6.45 -11.18
CA SER A 282 10.53 -5.79 -12.27
C SER A 282 10.95 -6.33 -13.63
N ASN A 283 12.25 -6.45 -13.87
CA ASN A 283 12.79 -7.01 -15.12
C ASN A 283 12.39 -8.47 -15.32
N TRP A 284 12.42 -9.27 -14.25
CA TRP A 284 11.93 -10.64 -14.31
C TRP A 284 10.43 -10.69 -14.67
N ALA A 285 9.60 -9.89 -14.00
CA ALA A 285 8.16 -9.85 -14.24
C ALA A 285 7.83 -9.44 -15.68
N LYS A 286 8.49 -8.41 -16.20
CA LYS A 286 8.36 -7.93 -17.57
C LYS A 286 8.60 -9.02 -18.63
N ASN A 287 9.62 -9.83 -18.41
CA ASN A 287 10.06 -10.83 -19.39
C ASN A 287 9.35 -12.19 -19.24
N ASN A 288 8.66 -12.43 -18.12
CA ASN A 288 8.12 -13.75 -17.79
C ASN A 288 6.66 -13.71 -17.28
N PRO A 289 5.70 -13.07 -17.98
CA PRO A 289 4.34 -12.91 -17.48
C PRO A 289 3.63 -14.22 -17.15
N GLY A 290 3.89 -15.29 -17.91
CA GLY A 290 3.33 -16.60 -17.63
C GLY A 290 3.91 -17.27 -16.37
N GLU A 291 5.20 -17.06 -16.07
CA GLU A 291 5.81 -17.55 -14.82
C GLU A 291 5.30 -16.76 -13.63
N VAL A 292 5.22 -15.45 -13.77
CA VAL A 292 4.62 -14.56 -12.77
C VAL A 292 3.20 -14.99 -12.43
N ALA A 293 2.37 -15.26 -13.43
CA ALA A 293 1.00 -15.72 -13.25
C ALA A 293 0.93 -17.03 -12.46
N LYS A 294 1.75 -18.02 -12.80
CA LYS A 294 1.85 -19.28 -12.06
C LYS A 294 2.31 -19.09 -10.62
N PHE A 295 3.27 -18.18 -10.42
CA PHE A 295 3.80 -17.85 -9.11
C PHE A 295 2.78 -17.17 -8.20
N LEU A 296 1.97 -16.25 -8.75
CA LEU A 296 0.97 -15.49 -7.98
C LEU A 296 -0.33 -16.27 -7.74
N SER A 297 -0.67 -17.23 -8.60
CA SER A 297 -1.96 -17.95 -8.59
C SER A 297 -2.33 -18.54 -7.24
N PRO A 298 -1.46 -19.29 -6.53
CA PRO A 298 -1.80 -19.86 -5.23
C PRO A 298 -2.10 -18.79 -4.16
N ALA A 299 -1.39 -17.66 -4.22
CA ALA A 299 -1.53 -16.60 -3.24
C ALA A 299 -2.80 -15.76 -3.43
N LEU A 300 -3.16 -15.51 -4.70
CA LEU A 300 -4.29 -14.66 -5.03
C LEU A 300 -5.61 -15.45 -5.14
N GLY A 301 -5.54 -16.78 -5.29
CA GLY A 301 -6.71 -17.61 -5.54
C GLY A 301 -7.37 -17.27 -6.87
N ILE A 302 -6.55 -16.90 -7.87
CA ILE A 302 -6.97 -16.61 -9.26
C ILE A 302 -6.20 -17.55 -10.17
N ASP A 303 -6.87 -18.15 -11.14
CA ASP A 303 -6.27 -19.10 -12.08
C ASP A 303 -5.13 -18.45 -12.87
N ALA A 304 -4.02 -19.19 -13.05
CA ALA A 304 -2.83 -18.67 -13.73
C ALA A 304 -3.09 -18.12 -15.15
N PRO A 305 -3.93 -18.73 -16.00
CA PRO A 305 -4.27 -18.14 -17.30
C PRO A 305 -4.95 -16.77 -17.19
N VAL A 306 -5.77 -16.54 -16.17
CA VAL A 306 -6.43 -15.24 -15.91
C VAL A 306 -5.41 -14.21 -15.43
N LEU A 307 -4.50 -14.62 -14.55
CA LEU A 307 -3.40 -13.76 -14.10
C LEU A 307 -2.45 -13.40 -15.23
N GLU A 308 -2.19 -14.32 -16.15
CA GLU A 308 -1.33 -14.04 -17.31
C GLU A 308 -1.94 -12.95 -18.21
N ILE A 309 -3.27 -12.87 -18.33
CA ILE A 309 -3.95 -11.77 -19.02
C ILE A 309 -3.69 -10.46 -18.29
N ALA A 310 -3.82 -10.45 -16.96
CA ALA A 310 -3.55 -9.29 -16.13
C ALA A 310 -2.10 -8.81 -16.25
N GLU A 311 -1.14 -9.75 -16.17
CA GLU A 311 0.29 -9.44 -16.26
C GLU A 311 0.69 -8.89 -17.64
N LYS A 312 0.09 -9.36 -18.73
CA LYS A 312 0.30 -8.84 -20.09
C LYS A 312 -0.30 -7.45 -20.34
N ARG A 313 -1.17 -6.95 -19.46
CA ARG A 313 -1.70 -5.58 -19.51
C ARG A 313 -0.80 -4.59 -18.77
N ARG A 314 0.16 -5.06 -17.97
CA ARG A 314 1.07 -4.25 -17.18
C ARG A 314 2.39 -4.02 -17.88
N GLU A 315 2.95 -2.84 -17.62
CA GLU A 315 4.33 -2.51 -17.94
C GLU A 315 5.13 -2.46 -16.63
N TYR A 316 6.35 -2.99 -16.66
CA TYR A 316 7.22 -3.08 -15.49
C TYR A 316 8.55 -2.39 -15.74
N ASP A 317 8.93 -1.50 -14.85
CA ASP A 317 10.27 -0.91 -14.75
C ASP A 317 10.39 -0.16 -13.40
N VAL A 318 11.59 0.35 -13.10
CA VAL A 318 11.87 1.28 -12.00
C VAL A 318 12.62 2.46 -12.58
N LEU A 319 11.90 3.54 -12.80
CA LEU A 319 12.37 4.71 -13.52
C LEU A 319 12.53 5.92 -12.59
N PRO A 320 13.56 6.77 -12.80
CA PRO A 320 13.73 8.02 -12.05
C PRO A 320 12.66 9.03 -12.47
N LEU A 321 12.14 9.80 -11.50
CA LEU A 321 11.16 10.84 -11.78
C LEU A 321 11.77 11.95 -12.65
N THR A 322 11.06 12.29 -13.74
CA THR A 322 11.38 13.40 -14.64
C THR A 322 10.39 14.56 -14.46
N ASP A 323 10.74 15.75 -14.92
CA ASP A 323 9.82 16.89 -14.86
C ASP A 323 8.50 16.62 -15.62
N GLU A 324 8.54 15.83 -16.71
CA GLU A 324 7.35 15.39 -17.43
C GLU A 324 6.43 14.54 -16.50
N ILE A 325 7.01 13.55 -15.82
CA ILE A 325 6.26 12.66 -14.92
C ILE A 325 5.68 13.43 -13.75
N ILE A 326 6.45 14.36 -13.18
CA ILE A 326 6.00 15.23 -12.10
C ILE A 326 4.84 16.11 -12.56
N THR A 327 4.91 16.65 -13.79
CA THR A 327 3.82 17.43 -14.39
C THR A 327 2.56 16.61 -14.57
N LYS A 328 2.67 15.38 -15.06
CA LYS A 328 1.53 14.47 -15.18
C LYS A 328 0.92 14.08 -13.83
N GLN A 329 1.74 13.91 -12.81
CA GLN A 329 1.26 13.65 -11.46
C GLN A 329 0.59 14.90 -10.85
N GLN A 330 1.05 16.11 -11.21
CA GLN A 330 0.39 17.35 -10.81
C GLN A 330 -1.01 17.47 -11.42
N GLU A 331 -1.21 17.07 -12.69
CA GLU A 331 -2.52 17.04 -13.33
C GLU A 331 -3.54 16.18 -12.54
N VAL A 332 -3.09 15.09 -11.94
CA VAL A 332 -3.92 14.24 -11.06
C VAL A 332 -4.34 15.02 -9.80
N ALA A 333 -3.39 15.71 -9.18
CA ALA A 333 -3.63 16.53 -7.99
C ALA A 333 -4.62 17.67 -8.28
N ASP A 334 -4.41 18.40 -9.39
CA ASP A 334 -5.26 19.51 -9.82
C ASP A 334 -6.68 19.05 -10.11
N THR A 335 -6.83 17.87 -10.72
CA THR A 335 -8.15 17.25 -10.95
C THR A 335 -8.90 17.01 -9.63
N PHE A 336 -8.24 16.39 -8.65
CA PHE A 336 -8.86 16.11 -7.37
C PHE A 336 -9.15 17.37 -6.54
N TYR A 337 -8.30 18.39 -6.63
CA TYR A 337 -8.55 19.68 -6.02
C TYR A 337 -9.76 20.40 -6.64
N LYS A 338 -9.82 20.47 -7.98
CA LYS A 338 -10.92 21.07 -8.74
C LYS A 338 -12.30 20.52 -8.33
N ILE A 339 -12.39 19.20 -8.12
CA ILE A 339 -13.64 18.56 -7.71
C ILE A 339 -13.78 18.42 -6.18
N LYS A 340 -12.92 19.10 -5.42
CA LYS A 340 -12.92 19.16 -3.95
C LYS A 340 -12.81 17.80 -3.24
N LEU A 341 -12.09 16.85 -3.83
CA LEU A 341 -11.75 15.58 -3.19
C LEU A 341 -10.51 15.68 -2.30
N ILE A 342 -9.63 16.66 -2.54
CA ILE A 342 -8.58 17.07 -1.60
C ILE A 342 -8.86 18.48 -1.10
N PRO A 343 -8.51 18.83 0.17
CA PRO A 343 -8.93 20.08 0.81
C PRO A 343 -8.10 21.30 0.42
N LYS A 344 -6.91 21.10 -0.16
CA LYS A 344 -5.97 22.18 -0.52
C LYS A 344 -5.19 21.82 -1.78
N GLU A 345 -4.70 22.82 -2.47
CA GLU A 345 -3.71 22.63 -3.53
C GLU A 345 -2.43 22.06 -2.96
N ILE A 346 -1.78 21.21 -3.73
CA ILE A 346 -0.48 20.64 -3.42
C ILE A 346 0.46 20.78 -4.61
N LYS A 347 1.74 20.80 -4.35
CA LYS A 347 2.79 20.79 -5.37
C LYS A 347 3.55 19.47 -5.29
N VAL A 348 3.32 18.59 -6.23
CA VAL A 348 3.94 17.26 -6.28
C VAL A 348 5.45 17.35 -6.22
N LYS A 349 6.06 18.34 -6.90
CA LYS A 349 7.50 18.56 -6.95
C LYS A 349 8.15 18.72 -5.57
N GLU A 350 7.42 19.22 -4.57
CA GLU A 350 7.96 19.46 -3.23
C GLU A 350 8.32 18.18 -2.47
N ILE A 351 7.74 17.05 -2.85
CA ILE A 351 7.98 15.75 -2.21
C ILE A 351 8.64 14.73 -3.14
N VAL A 352 9.35 15.20 -4.15
CA VAL A 352 10.18 14.33 -5.00
C VAL A 352 11.56 14.22 -4.37
N TRP A 353 12.01 12.98 -4.14
CA TRP A 353 13.36 12.74 -3.63
C TRP A 353 14.42 13.15 -4.68
N GLN A 354 15.36 13.99 -4.26
CA GLN A 354 16.42 14.54 -5.13
C GLN A 354 17.71 13.73 -5.10
N GLY A 355 17.74 12.64 -4.33
CA GLY A 355 18.90 11.77 -4.26
C GLY A 355 19.10 11.04 -5.61
N LYS A 356 20.37 10.95 -6.06
CA LYS A 356 20.71 10.21 -7.26
C LYS A 356 20.70 8.72 -6.92
N VAL A 357 19.74 7.98 -7.48
CA VAL A 357 19.97 6.55 -7.72
C VAL A 357 21.05 6.51 -8.79
N ASN A 358 22.32 6.31 -8.41
CA ASN A 358 23.40 6.18 -9.38
C ASN A 358 23.06 4.98 -10.27
N ASN A 359 22.73 5.27 -11.53
CA ASN A 359 22.64 4.27 -12.57
C ASN A 359 24.08 3.76 -12.81
N SER A 360 24.42 2.68 -12.15
CA SER A 360 25.62 1.89 -12.47
C SER A 360 25.24 0.79 -13.46
#